data_d7f89bd0ca1703d8325c3d0764e52ba4
#
_entry.id   d7f89bd0ca1703d8325c3d0764e52ba4
#
_cell.length_a   1.000
_cell.length_b   1.000
_cell.length_c   1.000
_cell.angle_alpha   90.00
_cell.angle_beta   90.00
_cell.angle_gamma   90.00
#
_symmetry.space_group_name_H-M   'P 1'
#
loop_
_entity.id
_entity.type
_entity.pdbx_description
1 polymer ?
#
loop_
_entity_poly.entity_id
_entity_poly.type
_entity_poly.pdbx_seq_one_letter_code
_entity_poly.pdbx_strand_id
1 'polypeptide(L)' 'MGMSNWILDLEEQFDSKVEEAVKQSECVEEAVAEAMKHRDLVANMTDEEVEEYVYEGWNEIWSNYL' A
#
# COMPACT_ATOMS: atom_id res chain seq x y z
N MET A 1 2.66 -17.62 19.97
CA MET A 1 3.03 -16.70 19.37
C MET A 1 3.29 -16.99 18.07
N GLY A 2 3.18 -16.79 17.31
CA GLY A 2 3.37 -17.17 16.47
C GLY A 2 3.40 -17.09 15.09
N MET A 3 3.00 -18.08 14.53
CA MET A 3 3.07 -18.20 13.15
C MET A 3 2.14 -17.32 12.42
N SER A 4 1.04 -16.98 12.99
CA SER A 4 0.07 -16.12 12.34
C SER A 4 0.58 -14.68 12.23
N ASN A 5 1.52 -14.30 13.04
CA ASN A 5 2.09 -12.96 12.99
C ASN A 5 2.91 -12.72 11.74
N TRP A 6 3.36 -13.80 11.15
CA TRP A 6 4.15 -13.73 9.96
C TRP A 6 3.38 -13.12 8.77
N ILE A 7 2.12 -13.51 8.62
CA ILE A 7 1.29 -12.99 7.55
C ILE A 7 0.93 -11.52 7.82
N LEU A 8 0.63 -11.20 9.06
CA LEU A 8 0.32 -9.83 9.42
C LEU A 8 1.51 -8.90 9.19
N ASP A 9 2.71 -9.43 9.40
CA ASP A 9 3.91 -8.67 9.16
C ASP A 9 4.04 -8.24 7.71
N LEU A 10 3.76 -9.14 6.80
CA LEU A 10 3.84 -8.82 5.37
C LEU A 10 2.82 -7.76 4.98
N GLU A 11 1.62 -7.86 5.52
CA GLU A 11 0.58 -6.86 5.25
C GLU A 11 0.96 -5.50 5.83
N GLU A 12 1.54 -5.49 7.00
CA GLU A 12 1.98 -4.25 7.62
C GLU A 12 3.12 -3.62 6.84
N GLN A 13 4.03 -4.43 6.35
CA GLN A 13 5.12 -3.93 5.52
C GLN A 13 4.59 -3.30 4.24
N PHE A 14 3.62 -3.96 3.62
CA PHE A 14 3.03 -3.44 2.40
C PHE A 14 2.31 -2.12 2.69
N ASP A 15 1.57 -2.07 3.77
CA ASP A 15 0.87 -0.87 4.18
C ASP A 15 1.83 0.30 4.38
N SER A 16 2.95 0.04 5.05
CA SER A 16 3.98 1.06 5.24
C SER A 16 4.56 1.54 3.92
N LYS A 17 4.78 0.61 3.00
CA LYS A 17 5.33 0.98 1.69
C LYS A 17 4.34 1.81 0.88
N VAL A 18 3.07 1.46 0.96
CA VAL A 18 2.03 2.24 0.28
C VAL A 18 1.95 3.64 0.88
N GLU A 19 2.01 3.73 2.20
CA GLU A 19 1.96 5.02 2.87
C GLU A 19 3.12 5.90 2.44
N GLU A 20 4.32 5.35 2.41
CA GLU A 20 5.48 6.09 1.94
C GLU A 20 5.32 6.51 0.49
N ALA A 21 4.86 5.60 -0.34
CA ALA A 21 4.67 5.89 -1.75
C ALA A 21 3.69 7.05 -1.94
N VAL A 22 2.59 7.03 -1.19
CA VAL A 22 1.60 8.09 -1.27
C VAL A 22 2.19 9.43 -0.86
N LYS A 23 2.96 9.44 0.21
CA LYS A 23 3.54 10.67 0.72
C LYS A 23 4.61 11.25 -0.20
N GLN A 24 5.33 10.39 -0.90
CA GLN A 24 6.42 10.82 -1.77
C GLN A 24 6.00 11.11 -3.19
N SER A 25 4.84 10.62 -3.58
CA SER A 25 4.37 10.76 -4.95
C SER A 25 3.63 12.07 -5.14
N GLU A 26 3.75 12.63 -6.32
CA GLU A 26 3.03 13.85 -6.66
C GLU A 26 1.60 13.56 -7.10
N CYS A 27 1.35 12.36 -7.59
CA CYS A 27 0.01 11.95 -8.01
C CYS A 27 -0.23 10.50 -7.66
N VAL A 28 -1.50 10.13 -7.65
CA VAL A 28 -1.88 8.78 -7.26
C VAL A 28 -1.31 7.72 -8.20
N GLU A 29 -1.15 8.07 -9.46
CA GLU A 29 -0.61 7.13 -10.44
C GLU A 29 0.81 6.71 -10.10
N GLU A 30 1.61 7.64 -9.63
CA GLU A 30 2.96 7.33 -9.20
C GLU A 30 2.94 6.43 -7.95
N ALA A 31 2.02 6.71 -7.05
CA ALA A 31 1.88 5.89 -5.85
C ALA A 31 1.50 4.46 -6.21
N VAL A 32 0.59 4.31 -7.17
CA VAL A 32 0.19 2.98 -7.63
C VAL A 32 1.39 2.24 -8.23
N ALA A 33 2.17 2.93 -9.06
CA ALA A 33 3.34 2.33 -9.68
C ALA A 33 4.34 1.85 -8.62
N GLU A 34 4.54 2.65 -7.60
CA GLU A 34 5.45 2.25 -6.50
C GLU A 34 4.90 1.05 -5.74
N ALA A 35 3.61 1.03 -5.47
CA ALA A 35 3.00 -0.08 -4.76
C ALA A 35 3.13 -1.37 -5.56
N MET A 36 3.04 -1.27 -6.87
CA MET A 36 3.18 -2.46 -7.72
C MET A 36 4.55 -3.09 -7.61
N LYS A 37 5.57 -2.29 -7.33
CA LYS A 37 6.92 -2.82 -7.14
C LYS A 37 7.01 -3.68 -5.89
N HIS A 38 6.14 -3.45 -4.93
CA HIS A 38 6.14 -4.21 -3.68
C HIS A 38 5.03 -5.25 -3.62
N ARG A 39 4.49 -5.58 -4.77
CA ARG A 39 3.40 -6.53 -4.86
C ARG A 39 3.75 -7.92 -4.33
N ASP A 40 5.02 -8.24 -4.32
CA ASP A 40 5.48 -9.52 -3.78
C ASP A 40 5.10 -9.72 -2.32
N LEU A 41 4.93 -8.64 -1.58
CA LEU A 41 4.55 -8.72 -0.18
C LEU A 41 3.09 -9.14 0.01
N VAL A 42 2.29 -8.93 -1.01
CA VAL A 42 0.86 -9.30 -0.98
C VAL A 42 0.53 -10.07 -2.24
N ALA A 43 1.16 -11.22 -2.39
CA ALA A 43 1.03 -12.03 -3.59
C ALA A 43 -0.40 -12.48 -3.87
N ASN A 44 -1.23 -12.50 -2.85
CA ASN A 44 -2.62 -12.90 -3.01
C ASN A 44 -3.54 -11.77 -3.47
N MET A 45 -3.02 -10.57 -3.61
CA MET A 45 -3.82 -9.46 -4.11
C MET A 45 -3.66 -9.33 -5.62
N THR A 46 -4.73 -8.98 -6.28
CA THR A 46 -4.70 -8.73 -7.72
C THR A 46 -4.25 -7.28 -7.96
N ASP A 47 -3.97 -6.97 -9.21
CA ASP A 47 -3.58 -5.61 -9.59
C ASP A 47 -4.66 -4.61 -9.21
N GLU A 48 -5.91 -4.99 -9.45
CA GLU A 48 -7.03 -4.13 -9.13
C GLU A 48 -7.13 -3.86 -7.63
N GLU A 49 -6.88 -4.88 -6.84
CA GLU A 49 -6.93 -4.72 -5.40
C GLU A 49 -5.82 -3.82 -4.89
N VAL A 50 -4.63 -3.95 -5.46
CA VAL A 50 -3.53 -3.09 -5.09
C VAL A 50 -3.84 -1.65 -5.45
N GLU A 51 -4.39 -1.44 -6.63
CA GLU A 51 -4.75 -0.10 -7.08
C GLU A 51 -5.79 0.53 -6.14
N GLU A 52 -6.84 -0.22 -5.81
CA GLU A 52 -7.85 0.27 -4.89
C GLU A 52 -7.26 0.60 -3.53
N TYR A 53 -6.38 -0.24 -3.06
CA TYR A 53 -5.73 -0.04 -1.78
C TYR A 53 -4.96 1.29 -1.78
N VAL A 54 -4.25 1.54 -2.86
CA VAL A 54 -3.48 2.79 -2.98
C VAL A 54 -4.40 3.99 -3.05
N TYR A 55 -5.50 3.90 -3.79
CA TYR A 55 -6.45 4.99 -3.89
C TYR A 55 -7.06 5.32 -2.53
N GLU A 56 -7.40 4.30 -1.77
CA GLU A 56 -7.92 4.52 -0.43
C GLU A 56 -6.90 5.19 0.48
N GLY A 57 -5.67 4.71 0.43
CA GLY A 57 -4.59 5.31 1.21
C GLY A 57 -4.33 6.74 0.81
N TRP A 58 -4.39 7.02 -0.50
CA TRP A 58 -4.19 8.36 -1.01
C TRP A 58 -5.25 9.31 -0.45
N ASN A 59 -6.51 8.90 -0.53
CA ASN A 59 -7.60 9.71 -0.03
C ASN A 59 -7.50 9.94 1.47
N GLU A 60 -7.14 8.91 2.20
CA GLU A 60 -7.04 8.99 3.64
C GLU A 60 -5.96 9.95 4.08
N ILE A 61 -4.79 9.81 3.49
CA ILE A 61 -3.65 10.62 3.88
C ILE A 61 -3.84 12.08 3.48
N TRP A 62 -4.24 12.32 2.24
CA TRP A 62 -4.35 13.68 1.77
C TRP A 62 -5.60 14.39 2.26
N SER A 63 -6.64 13.64 2.61
CA SER A 63 -7.83 14.25 3.23
C SER A 63 -7.52 14.79 4.61
N ASN A 64 -6.66 14.12 5.32
CA ASN A 64 -6.30 14.55 6.67
C ASN A 64 -5.49 15.83 6.70
N TYR A 65 -4.87 16.17 5.59
CA TYR A 65 -4.08 17.38 5.52
C TYR A 65 -4.91 18.61 5.13
N LEU A 66 -6.13 18.36 4.73
CA LEU A 66 -7.03 19.44 4.39
C LEU A 66 -7.92 19.79 5.58
#